data_a46f54016657c72c193020b3afef84bf
#
_entry.id   a46f54016657c72c193020b3afef84bf
#
_cell.length_a   1.000
_cell.length_b   1.000
_cell.length_c   1.000
_cell.angle_alpha   90.00
_cell.angle_beta   90.00
_cell.angle_gamma   90.00
#
_symmetry.space_group_name_H-M   'P 1'
#
loop_
_entity.id
_entity.type
_entity.pdbx_description
1 polymer ?
#
loop_
_entity_poly.entity_id
_entity_poly.type
_entity_poly.pdbx_seq_one_letter_code
_entity_poly.pdbx_strand_id
1 'polypeptide(L)'
;YQGKERVQMLGIRGSMELIGGASCSLLVGQLLKIHWTFAFLIYGFGFVILIMYILFVLSMEQVEKKQITKRKQVLNKKDLGMIIGMALLAGFVICINSSISLRVPLFQVAGKTIESGQSALVLSLDQGIGIVAGLSFASLIGHFKNRLLLIVMFLLAVCLFGMSVASNLPILILSSVGVGFFYSIILTIIFNRLSESIARNLLNKATAYVLLGCNLGSAISPYVLKLLALISPSFSWIFLAYAIVSFLLFLGFFLNAKMAKKV
;
A
#
# COMPACT_ATOMS: atom_id res chain seq x y z
N TYR A 1 4.41 1.06 23.15
CA TYR A 1 3.17 1.73 22.73
C TYR A 1 1.99 0.79 22.88
N GLN A 2 0.84 1.28 23.39
CA GLN A 2 -0.41 0.53 23.55
C GLN A 2 -1.61 1.39 23.15
N GLY A 3 -2.73 0.74 22.73
CA GLY A 3 -3.97 1.43 22.40
C GLY A 3 -3.83 2.54 21.33
N LYS A 4 -4.30 3.74 21.62
CA LYS A 4 -4.31 4.89 20.70
C LYS A 4 -2.91 5.31 20.22
N GLU A 5 -1.91 5.29 21.09
CA GLU A 5 -0.52 5.64 20.73
C GLU A 5 0.05 4.71 19.66
N ARG A 6 -0.26 3.41 19.77
CA ARG A 6 0.17 2.42 18.77
C ARG A 6 -0.44 2.69 17.39
N VAL A 7 -1.73 3.03 17.36
CA VAL A 7 -2.44 3.37 16.11
C VAL A 7 -1.82 4.60 15.46
N GLN A 8 -1.51 5.63 16.25
CA GLN A 8 -0.83 6.83 15.76
C GLN A 8 0.56 6.50 15.22
N MET A 9 1.34 5.68 15.90
CA MET A 9 2.68 5.27 15.44
C MET A 9 2.65 4.49 14.14
N LEU A 10 1.62 3.65 13.91
CA LEU A 10 1.44 2.97 12.63
C LEU A 10 1.11 3.94 11.49
N GLY A 11 0.29 4.95 11.76
CA GLY A 11 0.00 6.02 10.81
C GLY A 11 1.25 6.84 10.47
N ILE A 12 2.02 7.25 11.50
CA ILE A 12 3.29 7.99 11.32
C ILE A 12 4.30 7.17 10.52
N ARG A 13 4.44 5.86 10.80
CA ARG A 13 5.30 4.97 10.03
C ARG A 13 4.94 4.98 8.54
N GLY A 14 3.65 4.82 8.21
CA GLY A 14 3.19 4.85 6.82
C GLY A 14 3.45 6.21 6.15
N SER A 15 3.23 7.31 6.88
CA SER A 15 3.53 8.66 6.37
C SER A 15 5.02 8.86 6.12
N MET A 16 5.92 8.36 6.99
CA MET A 16 7.37 8.43 6.81
C MET A 16 7.85 7.63 5.60
N GLU A 17 7.25 6.45 5.35
CA GLU A 17 7.53 5.64 4.15
C GLU A 17 7.19 6.42 2.88
N LEU A 18 6.04 7.09 2.84
CA LEU A 18 5.61 7.92 1.72
C LEU A 18 6.47 9.17 1.53
N ILE A 19 6.85 9.85 2.62
CA ILE A 19 7.76 11.01 2.57
C ILE A 19 9.13 10.56 2.01
N GLY A 20 9.66 9.43 2.47
CA GLY A 20 10.91 8.87 1.96
C GLY A 20 10.81 8.55 0.46
N GLY A 21 9.74 7.88 0.04
CA GLY A 21 9.48 7.57 -1.36
C GLY A 21 9.36 8.82 -2.24
N ALA A 22 8.60 9.83 -1.79
CA ALA A 22 8.44 11.10 -2.50
C ALA A 22 9.78 11.85 -2.63
N SER A 23 10.56 11.92 -1.54
CA SER A 23 11.89 12.57 -1.54
C SER A 23 12.85 11.86 -2.51
N CYS A 24 12.90 10.54 -2.48
CA CYS A 24 13.70 9.75 -3.42
C CYS A 24 13.25 9.97 -4.87
N SER A 25 11.95 10.01 -5.13
CA SER A 25 11.41 10.25 -6.48
C SER A 25 11.77 11.63 -7.02
N LEU A 26 11.74 12.67 -6.18
CA LEU A 26 12.17 14.01 -6.55
C LEU A 26 13.68 14.04 -6.89
N LEU A 27 14.51 13.39 -6.07
CA LEU A 27 15.96 13.29 -6.33
C LEU A 27 16.23 12.55 -7.64
N VAL A 28 15.57 11.42 -7.89
CA VAL A 28 15.66 10.70 -9.18
C VAL A 28 15.29 11.62 -10.33
N GLY A 29 14.20 12.38 -10.21
CA GLY A 29 13.77 13.32 -11.26
C GLY A 29 14.81 14.38 -11.60
N GLN A 30 15.57 14.87 -10.63
CA GLN A 30 16.68 15.81 -10.88
C GLN A 30 17.90 15.12 -11.49
N LEU A 31 18.26 13.94 -11.01
CA LEU A 31 19.39 13.15 -11.51
C LEU A 31 19.17 12.72 -12.97
N LEU A 32 17.95 12.38 -13.36
CA LEU A 32 17.57 12.05 -14.74
C LEU A 32 17.80 13.19 -15.72
N LYS A 33 17.73 14.46 -15.29
CA LYS A 33 18.03 15.62 -16.13
C LYS A 33 19.52 15.71 -16.51
N ILE A 34 20.40 15.13 -15.70
CA ILE A 34 21.85 15.13 -15.95
C ILE A 34 22.19 13.94 -16.85
N HIS A 35 21.87 12.73 -16.42
CA HIS A 35 22.01 11.51 -17.22
C HIS A 35 21.20 10.38 -16.59
N TRP A 36 20.62 9.51 -17.41
CA TRP A 36 19.75 8.43 -16.92
C TRP A 36 20.44 7.47 -15.93
N THR A 37 21.74 7.22 -16.06
CA THR A 37 22.51 6.35 -15.19
C THR A 37 22.65 6.91 -13.76
N PHE A 38 22.59 8.24 -13.58
CA PHE A 38 22.67 8.85 -12.26
C PHE A 38 21.45 8.56 -11.40
N ALA A 39 20.31 8.21 -12.00
CA ALA A 39 19.14 7.73 -11.25
C ALA A 39 19.46 6.50 -10.39
N PHE A 40 20.39 5.64 -10.81
CA PHE A 40 20.81 4.48 -10.04
C PHE A 40 21.66 4.81 -8.82
N LEU A 41 22.27 6.01 -8.75
CA LEU A 41 23.03 6.44 -7.56
C LEU A 41 22.16 6.48 -6.30
N ILE A 42 20.85 6.65 -6.45
CA ILE A 42 19.93 6.65 -5.30
C ILE A 42 19.93 5.32 -4.57
N TYR A 43 20.19 4.21 -5.27
CA TYR A 43 20.37 2.89 -4.62
C TYR A 43 21.62 2.84 -3.76
N GLY A 44 22.64 3.68 -4.06
CA GLY A 44 23.83 3.85 -3.23
C GLY A 44 23.52 4.38 -1.83
N PHE A 45 22.39 5.12 -1.67
CA PHE A 45 21.91 5.53 -0.36
C PHE A 45 21.56 4.34 0.55
N GLY A 46 21.24 3.18 -0.04
CA GLY A 46 21.05 1.93 0.69
C GLY A 46 22.27 1.49 1.49
N PHE A 47 23.50 1.79 1.01
CA PHE A 47 24.73 1.49 1.78
C PHE A 47 24.84 2.36 3.02
N VAL A 48 24.42 3.63 2.95
CA VAL A 48 24.42 4.53 4.12
C VAL A 48 23.44 3.99 5.17
N ILE A 49 22.22 3.59 4.73
CA ILE A 49 21.22 2.99 5.61
C ILE A 49 21.74 1.68 6.19
N LEU A 50 22.40 0.85 5.40
CA LEU A 50 22.98 -0.41 5.86
C LEU A 50 24.04 -0.18 6.95
N ILE A 51 24.94 0.77 6.77
CA ILE A 51 25.96 1.13 7.77
C ILE A 51 25.29 1.62 9.05
N MET A 52 24.32 2.53 8.95
CA MET A 52 23.57 3.02 10.11
C MET A 52 22.83 1.88 10.83
N TYR A 53 22.22 0.95 10.07
CA TYR A 53 21.54 -0.21 10.63
C TYR A 53 22.51 -1.13 11.37
N ILE A 54 23.67 -1.44 10.80
CA ILE A 54 24.69 -2.28 11.44
C ILE A 54 25.16 -1.64 12.75
N LEU A 55 25.46 -0.33 12.74
CA LEU A 55 25.89 0.40 13.93
C LEU A 55 24.80 0.39 15.02
N PHE A 56 23.54 0.58 14.62
CA PHE A 56 22.39 0.55 15.53
C PHE A 56 22.19 -0.84 16.13
N VAL A 57 22.23 -1.90 15.31
CA VAL A 57 22.04 -3.29 15.77
C VAL A 57 23.17 -3.73 16.69
N LEU A 58 24.42 -3.41 16.35
CA LEU A 58 25.58 -3.72 17.23
C LEU A 58 25.46 -3.02 18.58
N SER A 59 24.93 -1.80 18.59
CA SER A 59 24.65 -1.06 19.84
C SER A 59 23.53 -1.70 20.67
N MET A 60 22.50 -2.26 20.03
CA MET A 60 21.35 -2.89 20.69
C MET A 60 21.64 -4.32 21.17
N GLU A 61 22.44 -5.11 20.45
CA GLU A 61 22.78 -6.49 20.85
C GLU A 61 23.49 -6.56 22.20
N GLN A 62 24.19 -5.52 22.61
CA GLN A 62 24.79 -5.45 23.95
C GLN A 62 23.74 -5.35 25.07
N VAL A 63 22.55 -4.82 24.76
CA VAL A 63 21.46 -4.63 25.74
C VAL A 63 20.52 -5.85 25.77
N GLU A 64 20.27 -6.53 24.64
CA GLU A 64 19.29 -7.61 24.52
C GLU A 64 19.80 -9.00 24.92
N LYS A 65 21.11 -9.24 25.02
CA LYS A 65 21.68 -10.54 25.45
C LYS A 65 21.22 -10.99 26.84
N LYS A 66 20.52 -10.14 27.61
CA LYS A 66 20.02 -10.46 28.96
C LYS A 66 18.58 -11.02 29.02
N GLN A 67 17.81 -11.10 27.94
CA GLN A 67 16.39 -11.45 28.02
C GLN A 67 15.80 -12.42 26.97
N ILE A 68 16.57 -13.19 26.24
CA ILE A 68 15.97 -14.11 25.26
C ILE A 68 16.02 -15.55 25.76
N THR A 69 15.06 -15.91 26.59
CA THR A 69 14.61 -17.31 26.70
C THR A 69 13.86 -17.63 25.40
N LYS A 70 14.57 -18.26 24.45
CA LYS A 70 14.01 -18.68 23.15
C LYS A 70 12.99 -19.80 23.35
N ARG A 71 11.75 -19.49 23.72
CA ARG A 71 10.64 -20.40 23.41
C ARG A 71 10.39 -20.26 21.90
N LYS A 72 10.70 -21.33 21.15
CA LYS A 72 10.23 -21.51 19.76
C LYS A 72 8.71 -21.59 19.79
N GLN A 73 8.03 -20.45 19.70
CA GLN A 73 6.59 -20.46 19.49
C GLN A 73 6.34 -20.63 18.00
N VAL A 74 5.57 -21.66 17.68
CA VAL A 74 5.14 -22.00 16.31
C VAL A 74 3.83 -21.26 16.06
N LEU A 75 3.71 -20.63 14.90
CA LEU A 75 2.46 -20.02 14.43
C LEU A 75 1.38 -21.12 14.34
N ASN A 76 0.24 -20.87 14.98
CA ASN A 76 -0.91 -21.75 14.87
C ASN A 76 -1.45 -21.71 13.44
N LYS A 77 -2.04 -22.78 12.94
CA LYS A 77 -2.62 -22.84 11.58
C LYS A 77 -3.67 -21.74 11.33
N LYS A 78 -4.44 -21.40 12.36
CA LYS A 78 -5.45 -20.31 12.29
C LYS A 78 -4.80 -18.94 12.10
N ASP A 79 -3.72 -18.67 12.85
CA ASP A 79 -2.98 -17.40 12.75
C ASP A 79 -2.30 -17.29 11.38
N LEU A 80 -1.74 -18.40 10.87
CA LEU A 80 -1.12 -18.44 9.55
C LEU A 80 -2.14 -18.15 8.44
N GLY A 81 -3.35 -18.72 8.50
CA GLY A 81 -4.42 -18.43 7.54
C GLY A 81 -4.82 -16.96 7.53
N MET A 82 -4.93 -16.34 8.71
CA MET A 82 -5.22 -14.90 8.83
C MET A 82 -4.08 -14.05 8.26
N ILE A 83 -2.82 -14.37 8.56
CA ILE A 83 -1.65 -13.65 8.04
C ILE A 83 -1.59 -13.74 6.51
N ILE A 84 -1.82 -14.93 5.93
CA ILE A 84 -1.85 -15.13 4.49
C ILE A 84 -2.98 -14.30 3.86
N GLY A 85 -4.18 -14.31 4.44
CA GLY A 85 -5.30 -13.49 3.96
C GLY A 85 -4.96 -11.98 3.97
N MET A 86 -4.30 -11.50 5.04
CA MET A 86 -3.83 -10.11 5.13
C MET A 86 -2.72 -9.81 4.11
N ALA A 87 -1.79 -10.76 3.89
CA ALA A 87 -0.71 -10.62 2.91
C ALA A 87 -1.24 -10.55 1.48
N LEU A 88 -2.25 -11.38 1.15
CA LEU A 88 -2.90 -11.37 -0.17
C LEU A 88 -3.67 -10.07 -0.40
N LEU A 89 -4.41 -9.59 0.61
CA LEU A 89 -5.12 -8.30 0.51
C LEU A 89 -4.13 -7.14 0.35
N ALA A 90 -3.06 -7.10 1.13
CA ALA A 90 -2.01 -6.09 1.02
C ALA A 90 -1.35 -6.14 -0.37
N GLY A 91 -0.98 -7.32 -0.85
CA GLY A 91 -0.40 -7.53 -2.17
C GLY A 91 -1.33 -7.06 -3.29
N PHE A 92 -2.64 -7.37 -3.20
CA PHE A 92 -3.62 -6.92 -4.17
C PHE A 92 -3.72 -5.39 -4.23
N VAL A 93 -3.81 -4.72 -3.08
CA VAL A 93 -3.94 -3.26 -3.01
C VAL A 93 -2.65 -2.57 -3.49
N ILE A 94 -1.48 -3.13 -3.17
CA ILE A 94 -0.19 -2.65 -3.72
C ILE A 94 -0.07 -2.90 -5.22
N CYS A 95 -0.57 -4.03 -5.73
CA CYS A 95 -0.61 -4.31 -7.16
C CYS A 95 -1.42 -3.23 -7.91
N ILE A 96 -2.58 -2.81 -7.36
CA ILE A 96 -3.36 -1.70 -7.92
C ILE A 96 -2.54 -0.41 -7.96
N ASN A 97 -1.94 -0.02 -6.83
CA ASN A 97 -1.17 1.23 -6.72
C ASN A 97 0.04 1.24 -7.67
N SER A 98 0.78 0.13 -7.76
CA SER A 98 1.87 -0.03 -8.73
C SER A 98 1.37 0.04 -10.18
N SER A 99 0.18 -0.50 -10.46
CA SER A 99 -0.44 -0.43 -11.79
C SER A 99 -0.83 1.00 -12.18
N ILE A 100 -1.26 1.83 -11.22
CA ILE A 100 -1.50 3.27 -11.44
C ILE A 100 -0.21 3.95 -11.87
N SER A 101 0.88 3.74 -11.14
CA SER A 101 2.19 4.32 -11.44
C SER A 101 2.69 3.96 -12.85
N LEU A 102 2.38 2.74 -13.33
CA LEU A 102 2.77 2.27 -14.65
C LEU A 102 1.84 2.75 -15.77
N ARG A 103 0.55 2.98 -15.49
CA ARG A 103 -0.47 3.28 -16.52
C ARG A 103 -0.83 4.76 -16.64
N VAL A 104 -0.75 5.53 -15.55
CA VAL A 104 -1.05 6.97 -15.61
C VAL A 104 -0.21 7.73 -16.65
N PRO A 105 1.11 7.48 -16.82
CA PRO A 105 1.88 8.13 -17.87
C PRO A 105 1.42 7.81 -19.31
N LEU A 106 0.63 6.76 -19.49
CA LEU A 106 0.09 6.33 -20.79
C LEU A 106 -1.37 6.79 -21.00
N PHE A 107 -1.92 7.57 -20.07
CA PHE A 107 -3.29 8.08 -20.19
C PHE A 107 -3.40 9.06 -21.34
N GLN A 108 -4.50 8.98 -22.09
CA GLN A 108 -4.75 9.83 -23.25
C GLN A 108 -5.99 10.69 -23.04
N VAL A 109 -5.86 11.96 -23.43
CA VAL A 109 -6.96 12.92 -23.50
C VAL A 109 -7.08 13.38 -24.96
N ALA A 110 -8.26 13.23 -25.56
CA ALA A 110 -8.51 13.57 -26.96
C ALA A 110 -7.51 12.94 -27.95
N GLY A 111 -7.09 11.70 -27.71
CA GLY A 111 -6.14 10.96 -28.53
C GLY A 111 -4.67 11.33 -28.36
N LYS A 112 -4.34 12.27 -27.46
CA LYS A 112 -2.95 12.65 -27.13
C LYS A 112 -2.60 12.17 -25.73
N THR A 113 -1.43 11.58 -25.58
CA THR A 113 -0.88 11.19 -24.26
C THR A 113 -0.66 12.45 -23.43
N ILE A 114 -1.01 12.37 -22.13
CA ILE A 114 -0.77 13.48 -21.20
C ILE A 114 0.72 13.78 -21.09
N GLU A 115 1.04 15.05 -20.83
CA GLU A 115 2.42 15.48 -20.65
C GLU A 115 3.06 14.83 -19.43
N SER A 116 4.38 14.66 -19.46
CA SER A 116 5.14 14.09 -18.34
C SER A 116 4.93 14.85 -17.02
N GLY A 117 4.79 16.19 -17.11
CA GLY A 117 4.48 17.02 -15.96
C GLY A 117 3.11 16.74 -15.35
N GLN A 118 2.10 16.49 -16.17
CA GLN A 118 0.74 16.16 -15.73
C GLN A 118 0.68 14.77 -15.08
N SER A 119 1.35 13.77 -15.67
CA SER A 119 1.44 12.44 -15.08
C SER A 119 2.19 12.44 -13.74
N ALA A 120 3.31 13.19 -13.67
CA ALA A 120 4.04 13.37 -12.42
C ALA A 120 3.19 14.03 -11.32
N LEU A 121 2.38 15.04 -11.69
CA LEU A 121 1.44 15.69 -10.77
C LEU A 121 0.41 14.71 -10.23
N VAL A 122 -0.23 13.91 -11.11
CA VAL A 122 -1.20 12.89 -10.67
C VAL A 122 -0.57 11.92 -9.68
N LEU A 123 0.61 11.38 -10.00
CA LEU A 123 1.30 10.41 -9.14
C LEU A 123 1.80 11.03 -7.82
N SER A 124 2.23 12.30 -7.86
CA SER A 124 2.64 13.00 -6.64
C SER A 124 1.47 13.27 -5.71
N LEU A 125 0.31 13.61 -6.25
CA LEU A 125 -0.92 13.81 -5.46
C LEU A 125 -1.42 12.47 -4.89
N ASP A 126 -1.37 11.39 -5.68
CA ASP A 126 -1.71 10.04 -5.23
C ASP A 126 -0.86 9.60 -4.03
N GLN A 127 0.45 9.82 -4.09
CA GLN A 127 1.34 9.52 -2.96
C GLN A 127 1.18 10.51 -1.80
N GLY A 128 1.06 11.80 -2.07
CA GLY A 128 0.92 12.85 -1.07
C GLY A 128 -0.32 12.70 -0.21
N ILE A 129 -1.46 12.31 -0.79
CA ILE A 129 -2.69 12.08 -0.04
C ILE A 129 -2.59 10.91 0.94
N GLY A 130 -1.71 9.95 0.66
CA GLY A 130 -1.43 8.84 1.57
C GLY A 130 -0.87 9.29 2.92
N ILE A 131 -0.15 10.42 2.97
CA ILE A 131 0.33 11.02 4.22
C ILE A 131 -0.87 11.49 5.05
N VAL A 132 -1.82 12.19 4.40
CA VAL A 132 -3.05 12.66 5.06
C VAL A 132 -3.88 11.47 5.54
N ALA A 133 -3.97 10.40 4.75
CA ALA A 133 -4.64 9.17 5.12
C ALA A 133 -4.03 8.53 6.38
N GLY A 134 -2.70 8.44 6.44
CA GLY A 134 -1.99 7.92 7.61
C GLY A 134 -2.26 8.73 8.88
N LEU A 135 -2.21 10.05 8.80
CA LEU A 135 -2.51 10.95 9.92
C LEU A 135 -3.97 10.89 10.37
N SER A 136 -4.91 10.73 9.42
CA SER A 136 -6.35 10.64 9.69
C SER A 136 -6.78 9.28 10.23
N PHE A 137 -5.94 8.25 10.13
CA PHE A 137 -6.29 6.86 10.43
C PHE A 137 -6.82 6.67 11.86
N ALA A 138 -6.17 7.28 12.86
CA ALA A 138 -6.57 7.15 14.26
C ALA A 138 -8.00 7.68 14.52
N SER A 139 -8.39 8.76 13.86
CA SER A 139 -9.74 9.32 13.92
C SER A 139 -10.75 8.42 13.21
N LEU A 140 -10.41 7.95 12.00
CA LEU A 140 -11.29 7.10 11.20
C LEU A 140 -11.58 5.77 11.87
N ILE A 141 -10.57 5.09 12.43
CA ILE A 141 -10.77 3.81 13.13
C ILE A 141 -11.57 4.00 14.43
N GLY A 142 -11.40 5.12 15.12
CA GLY A 142 -12.19 5.47 16.30
C GLY A 142 -13.68 5.62 15.98
N HIS A 143 -14.01 6.21 14.85
CA HIS A 143 -15.40 6.45 14.43
C HIS A 143 -16.07 5.22 13.80
N PHE A 144 -15.42 4.59 12.82
CA PHE A 144 -16.00 3.50 12.04
C PHE A 144 -15.70 2.09 12.57
N LYS A 145 -14.71 1.94 13.47
CA LYS A 145 -14.34 0.66 14.12
C LYS A 145 -14.22 -0.49 13.09
N ASN A 146 -14.90 -1.60 13.35
CA ASN A 146 -14.84 -2.80 12.51
C ASN A 146 -15.43 -2.64 11.10
N ARG A 147 -16.21 -1.58 10.85
CA ARG A 147 -16.81 -1.32 9.53
C ARG A 147 -15.88 -0.56 8.59
N LEU A 148 -14.78 0.01 9.12
CA LEU A 148 -13.88 0.86 8.34
C LEU A 148 -13.36 0.14 7.09
N LEU A 149 -12.91 -1.12 7.22
CA LEU A 149 -12.39 -1.89 6.08
C LEU A 149 -13.44 -2.04 4.97
N LEU A 150 -14.70 -2.32 5.32
CA LEU A 150 -15.78 -2.46 4.35
C LEU A 150 -16.03 -1.15 3.59
N ILE A 151 -16.13 -0.04 4.33
CA ILE A 151 -16.38 1.29 3.74
C ILE A 151 -15.24 1.64 2.79
N VAL A 152 -13.99 1.47 3.22
CA VAL A 152 -12.81 1.84 2.44
C VAL A 152 -12.65 0.96 1.20
N MET A 153 -12.95 -0.35 1.27
CA MET A 153 -12.94 -1.25 0.11
C MET A 153 -14.00 -0.87 -0.93
N PHE A 154 -15.20 -0.49 -0.49
CA PHE A 154 -16.24 0.01 -1.37
C PHE A 154 -15.82 1.31 -2.06
N LEU A 155 -15.31 2.28 -1.31
CA LEU A 155 -14.87 3.57 -1.84
C LEU A 155 -13.65 3.42 -2.77
N LEU A 156 -12.75 2.48 -2.48
CA LEU A 156 -11.66 2.12 -3.40
C LEU A 156 -12.21 1.64 -4.75
N ALA A 157 -13.21 0.74 -4.73
CA ALA A 157 -13.85 0.26 -5.97
C ALA A 157 -14.52 1.40 -6.75
N VAL A 158 -15.17 2.34 -6.07
CA VAL A 158 -15.78 3.54 -6.69
C VAL A 158 -14.71 4.42 -7.34
N CYS A 159 -13.58 4.67 -6.65
CA CYS A 159 -12.49 5.46 -7.22
C CYS A 159 -11.84 4.77 -8.43
N LEU A 160 -11.64 3.45 -8.38
CA LEU A 160 -11.13 2.69 -9.53
C LEU A 160 -12.10 2.70 -10.71
N PHE A 161 -13.41 2.65 -10.46
CA PHE A 161 -14.41 2.85 -11.49
C PHE A 161 -14.33 4.29 -12.05
N GLY A 162 -14.17 5.30 -11.22
CA GLY A 162 -13.91 6.67 -11.64
C GLY A 162 -12.70 6.80 -12.57
N MET A 163 -11.60 6.08 -12.28
CA MET A 163 -10.44 6.01 -13.18
C MET A 163 -10.79 5.34 -14.52
N SER A 164 -11.63 4.32 -14.53
CA SER A 164 -12.02 3.61 -15.74
C SER A 164 -12.84 4.46 -16.72
N VAL A 165 -13.64 5.40 -16.18
CA VAL A 165 -14.47 6.32 -16.97
C VAL A 165 -13.82 7.70 -17.16
N ALA A 166 -12.59 7.89 -16.66
CA ALA A 166 -11.88 9.15 -16.79
C ALA A 166 -11.64 9.50 -18.27
N SER A 167 -12.20 10.61 -18.70
CA SER A 167 -12.03 11.18 -20.05
C SER A 167 -11.19 12.45 -20.07
N ASN A 168 -10.91 13.00 -18.89
CA ASN A 168 -10.15 14.23 -18.71
C ASN A 168 -9.25 14.17 -17.47
N LEU A 169 -8.28 15.08 -17.41
CA LEU A 169 -7.29 15.14 -16.34
C LEU A 169 -7.89 15.36 -14.94
N PRO A 170 -8.88 16.26 -14.72
CA PRO A 170 -9.48 16.45 -13.40
C PRO A 170 -10.13 15.20 -12.81
N ILE A 171 -10.86 14.42 -13.61
CA ILE A 171 -11.48 13.16 -13.18
C ILE A 171 -10.40 12.15 -12.83
N LEU A 172 -9.33 12.06 -13.64
CA LEU A 172 -8.20 11.19 -13.38
C LEU A 172 -7.52 11.55 -12.05
N ILE A 173 -7.25 12.83 -11.80
CA ILE A 173 -6.64 13.32 -10.56
C ILE A 173 -7.53 12.96 -9.37
N LEU A 174 -8.81 13.31 -9.42
CA LEU A 174 -9.73 13.08 -8.31
C LEU A 174 -9.84 11.58 -7.96
N SER A 175 -9.95 10.75 -8.99
CA SER A 175 -10.05 9.30 -8.82
C SER A 175 -8.75 8.70 -8.31
N SER A 176 -7.58 9.11 -8.84
CA SER A 176 -6.27 8.65 -8.39
C SER A 176 -6.01 9.05 -6.94
N VAL A 177 -6.25 10.30 -6.56
CA VAL A 177 -6.15 10.79 -5.18
C VAL A 177 -7.03 9.97 -4.23
N GLY A 178 -8.27 9.64 -4.66
CA GLY A 178 -9.14 8.76 -3.90
C GLY A 178 -8.54 7.36 -3.71
N VAL A 179 -7.97 6.76 -4.76
CA VAL A 179 -7.30 5.45 -4.67
C VAL A 179 -6.12 5.52 -3.71
N GLY A 180 -5.24 6.52 -3.82
CA GLY A 180 -4.09 6.73 -2.93
C GLY A 180 -4.49 6.85 -1.46
N PHE A 181 -5.59 7.60 -1.18
CA PHE A 181 -6.13 7.73 0.17
C PHE A 181 -6.61 6.37 0.72
N PHE A 182 -7.48 5.69 0.00
CA PHE A 182 -8.08 4.43 0.48
C PHE A 182 -7.08 3.29 0.52
N TYR A 183 -6.15 3.21 -0.44
CA TYR A 183 -5.03 2.30 -0.43
C TYR A 183 -4.22 2.41 0.88
N SER A 184 -3.83 3.63 1.26
CA SER A 184 -3.04 3.88 2.47
C SER A 184 -3.81 3.51 3.74
N ILE A 185 -5.12 3.79 3.80
CA ILE A 185 -5.97 3.38 4.93
C ILE A 185 -6.06 1.86 5.03
N ILE A 186 -6.23 1.13 3.91
CA ILE A 186 -6.31 -0.35 3.93
C ILE A 186 -5.02 -0.95 4.46
N LEU A 187 -3.86 -0.49 3.99
CA LEU A 187 -2.57 -0.98 4.50
C LEU A 187 -2.44 -0.73 6.00
N THR A 188 -2.80 0.46 6.46
CA THR A 188 -2.74 0.79 7.88
C THR A 188 -3.70 -0.08 8.70
N ILE A 189 -4.91 -0.38 8.19
CA ILE A 189 -5.85 -1.34 8.83
C ILE A 189 -5.21 -2.72 8.94
N ILE A 190 -4.56 -3.21 7.88
CA ILE A 190 -3.93 -4.54 7.85
C ILE A 190 -2.86 -4.63 8.94
N PHE A 191 -1.93 -3.67 9.00
CA PHE A 191 -0.88 -3.67 10.02
C PHE A 191 -1.42 -3.46 11.44
N ASN A 192 -2.46 -2.64 11.61
CA ASN A 192 -3.12 -2.47 12.90
C ASN A 192 -3.76 -3.78 13.38
N ARG A 193 -4.57 -4.44 12.54
CA ARG A 193 -5.19 -5.74 12.87
C ARG A 193 -4.16 -6.82 13.13
N LEU A 194 -3.09 -6.88 12.32
CA LEU A 194 -2.00 -7.82 12.54
C LEU A 194 -1.41 -7.64 13.95
N SER A 195 -1.20 -6.40 14.33
CA SER A 195 -0.60 -6.07 15.62
C SER A 195 -1.53 -6.29 16.82
N GLU A 196 -2.85 -6.29 16.62
CA GLU A 196 -3.85 -6.60 17.64
C GLU A 196 -4.08 -8.11 17.80
N SER A 197 -3.99 -8.87 16.70
CA SER A 197 -4.36 -10.29 16.68
C SER A 197 -3.20 -11.23 16.95
N ILE A 198 -1.96 -10.81 16.74
CA ILE A 198 -0.76 -11.66 16.84
C ILE A 198 0.03 -11.33 18.11
N ALA A 199 0.49 -12.38 18.82
CA ALA A 199 1.34 -12.23 20.00
C ALA A 199 2.64 -11.47 19.65
N ARG A 200 3.13 -10.62 20.58
CA ARG A 200 4.30 -9.73 20.37
C ARG A 200 5.54 -10.45 19.85
N ASN A 201 5.82 -11.63 20.35
CA ASN A 201 6.98 -12.45 19.97
C ASN A 201 6.90 -13.03 18.54
N LEU A 202 5.70 -13.13 17.96
CA LEU A 202 5.44 -13.60 16.60
C LEU A 202 5.18 -12.45 15.61
N LEU A 203 4.97 -11.24 16.11
CA LEU A 203 4.57 -10.10 15.32
C LEU A 203 5.60 -9.76 14.22
N ASN A 204 6.90 -9.85 14.51
CA ASN A 204 7.93 -9.60 13.51
C ASN A 204 7.86 -10.58 12.33
N LYS A 205 7.62 -11.88 12.61
CA LYS A 205 7.42 -12.89 11.56
C LYS A 205 6.16 -12.62 10.76
N ALA A 206 5.05 -12.33 11.43
CA ALA A 206 3.79 -12.04 10.79
C ALA A 206 3.88 -10.78 9.90
N THR A 207 4.54 -9.72 10.38
CA THR A 207 4.82 -8.50 9.61
C THR A 207 5.68 -8.81 8.37
N ALA A 208 6.69 -9.66 8.49
CA ALA A 208 7.53 -10.06 7.37
C ALA A 208 6.73 -10.78 6.27
N TYR A 209 5.77 -11.66 6.62
CA TYR A 209 4.88 -12.31 5.65
C TYR A 209 3.96 -11.31 4.93
N VAL A 210 3.41 -10.33 5.66
CA VAL A 210 2.58 -9.28 5.03
C VAL A 210 3.43 -8.41 4.10
N LEU A 211 4.63 -8.01 4.51
CA LEU A 211 5.57 -7.26 3.65
C LEU A 211 5.99 -8.06 2.41
N LEU A 212 6.18 -9.37 2.55
CA LEU A 212 6.42 -10.24 1.40
C LEU A 212 5.25 -10.20 0.42
N GLY A 213 4.00 -10.25 0.92
CA GLY A 213 2.80 -10.07 0.11
C GLY A 213 2.78 -8.71 -0.60
N CYS A 214 3.15 -7.64 0.08
CA CYS A 214 3.28 -6.30 -0.50
C CYS A 214 4.27 -6.27 -1.66
N ASN A 215 5.48 -6.79 -1.46
CA ASN A 215 6.54 -6.81 -2.47
C ASN A 215 6.16 -7.70 -3.67
N LEU A 216 5.54 -8.86 -3.43
CA LEU A 216 5.02 -9.71 -4.49
C LEU A 216 3.92 -9.00 -5.28
N GLY A 217 3.02 -8.28 -4.62
CA GLY A 217 1.97 -7.48 -5.28
C GLY A 217 2.56 -6.46 -6.26
N SER A 218 3.58 -5.72 -5.83
CA SER A 218 4.29 -4.77 -6.70
C SER A 218 5.00 -5.46 -7.86
N ALA A 219 5.74 -6.56 -7.59
CA ALA A 219 6.50 -7.29 -8.59
C ALA A 219 5.60 -7.98 -9.64
N ILE A 220 4.40 -8.41 -9.25
CA ILE A 220 3.44 -9.07 -10.14
C ILE A 220 2.64 -8.05 -10.96
N SER A 221 2.54 -6.78 -10.54
CA SER A 221 1.70 -5.78 -11.21
C SER A 221 1.93 -5.65 -12.73
N PRO A 222 3.16 -5.65 -13.28
CA PRO A 222 3.37 -5.59 -14.73
C PRO A 222 2.81 -6.83 -15.46
N TYR A 223 2.88 -8.01 -14.82
CA TYR A 223 2.35 -9.24 -15.41
C TYR A 223 0.83 -9.25 -15.41
N VAL A 224 0.19 -8.77 -14.33
CA VAL A 224 -1.26 -8.60 -14.26
C VAL A 224 -1.73 -7.60 -15.33
N LEU A 225 -1.03 -6.47 -15.49
CA LEU A 225 -1.31 -5.51 -16.54
C LEU A 225 -1.20 -6.13 -17.94
N LYS A 226 -0.19 -6.96 -18.17
CA LYS A 226 -0.01 -7.69 -19.44
C LYS A 226 -1.16 -8.66 -19.68
N LEU A 227 -1.59 -9.42 -18.67
CA LEU A 227 -2.73 -10.34 -18.76
C LEU A 227 -4.04 -9.59 -19.06
N LEU A 228 -4.31 -8.49 -18.38
CA LEU A 228 -5.49 -7.68 -18.65
C LEU A 228 -5.46 -7.05 -20.05
N ALA A 229 -4.27 -6.67 -20.53
CA ALA A 229 -4.08 -6.11 -21.87
C ALA A 229 -4.28 -7.15 -22.99
N LEU A 230 -4.26 -8.45 -22.71
CA LEU A 230 -4.64 -9.49 -23.68
C LEU A 230 -6.14 -9.43 -24.05
N ILE A 231 -6.98 -8.97 -23.13
CA ILE A 231 -8.42 -8.79 -23.36
C ILE A 231 -8.65 -7.42 -24.03
N SER A 232 -8.12 -6.35 -23.43
CA SER A 232 -8.13 -5.00 -24.01
C SER A 232 -6.98 -4.18 -23.45
N PRO A 233 -6.15 -3.54 -24.31
CA PRO A 233 -5.04 -2.71 -23.85
C PRO A 233 -5.50 -1.33 -23.34
N SER A 234 -6.81 -1.03 -23.37
CA SER A 234 -7.35 0.26 -22.98
C SER A 234 -7.12 0.55 -21.50
N PHE A 235 -6.86 1.82 -21.19
CA PHE A 235 -6.75 2.31 -19.82
C PHE A 235 -8.02 2.01 -19.02
N SER A 236 -9.18 2.31 -19.61
CA SER A 236 -10.50 2.11 -18.99
C SER A 236 -10.76 0.66 -18.59
N TRP A 237 -10.46 -0.30 -19.46
CA TRP A 237 -10.66 -1.72 -19.18
C TRP A 237 -9.87 -2.20 -17.98
N ILE A 238 -8.60 -1.80 -17.89
CA ILE A 238 -7.70 -2.24 -16.82
C ILE A 238 -8.24 -1.80 -15.46
N PHE A 239 -8.63 -0.53 -15.33
CA PHE A 239 -9.15 -0.01 -14.07
C PHE A 239 -10.57 -0.48 -13.77
N LEU A 240 -11.38 -0.77 -14.79
CA LEU A 240 -12.67 -1.43 -14.62
C LEU A 240 -12.50 -2.85 -14.02
N ALA A 241 -11.54 -3.62 -14.53
CA ALA A 241 -11.26 -4.95 -13.99
C ALA A 241 -10.86 -4.90 -12.51
N TYR A 242 -9.97 -3.97 -12.14
CA TYR A 242 -9.61 -3.74 -10.73
C TYR A 242 -10.80 -3.28 -9.88
N ALA A 243 -11.68 -2.43 -10.41
CA ALA A 243 -12.89 -1.99 -9.73
C ALA A 243 -13.83 -3.17 -9.44
N ILE A 244 -14.06 -4.04 -10.43
CA ILE A 244 -14.89 -5.25 -10.29
C ILE A 244 -14.31 -6.17 -9.22
N VAL A 245 -13.01 -6.48 -9.26
CA VAL A 245 -12.37 -7.37 -8.27
C VAL A 245 -12.44 -6.75 -6.87
N SER A 246 -12.19 -5.44 -6.73
CA SER A 246 -12.30 -4.73 -5.45
C SER A 246 -13.73 -4.76 -4.90
N PHE A 247 -14.72 -4.62 -5.77
CA PHE A 247 -16.13 -4.70 -5.40
C PHE A 247 -16.55 -6.12 -4.99
N LEU A 248 -16.07 -7.15 -5.67
CA LEU A 248 -16.29 -8.55 -5.29
C LEU A 248 -15.67 -8.88 -3.92
N LEU A 249 -14.46 -8.38 -3.65
CA LEU A 249 -13.84 -8.51 -2.33
C LEU A 249 -14.66 -7.80 -1.25
N PHE A 250 -15.15 -6.58 -1.53
CA PHE A 250 -16.08 -5.88 -0.63
C PHE A 250 -17.31 -6.73 -0.32
N LEU A 251 -17.96 -7.29 -1.35
CA LEU A 251 -19.15 -8.17 -1.17
C LEU A 251 -18.81 -9.40 -0.32
N GLY A 252 -17.68 -10.05 -0.56
CA GLY A 252 -17.21 -11.19 0.23
C GLY A 252 -17.04 -10.85 1.71
N PHE A 253 -16.38 -9.72 2.02
CA PHE A 253 -16.23 -9.25 3.40
C PHE A 253 -17.58 -8.84 4.03
N PHE A 254 -18.47 -8.22 3.26
CA PHE A 254 -19.80 -7.81 3.73
C PHE A 254 -20.66 -9.02 4.10
N LEU A 255 -20.69 -10.05 3.26
CA LEU A 255 -21.45 -11.29 3.52
C LEU A 255 -20.90 -12.01 4.75
N ASN A 256 -19.59 -12.14 4.87
CA ASN A 256 -18.97 -12.75 6.05
C ASN A 256 -19.29 -11.96 7.34
N ALA A 257 -19.26 -10.64 7.30
CA ALA A 257 -19.62 -9.80 8.44
C ALA A 257 -21.10 -9.93 8.83
N LYS A 258 -21.99 -10.18 7.87
CA LYS A 258 -23.42 -10.40 8.12
C LYS A 258 -23.69 -11.79 8.69
N MET A 259 -22.97 -12.81 8.24
CA MET A 259 -23.09 -14.18 8.77
C MET A 259 -22.58 -14.27 10.22
N ALA A 260 -21.45 -13.63 10.52
CA ALA A 260 -20.88 -13.60 11.88
C ALA A 260 -21.76 -12.88 12.92
N LYS A 261 -22.78 -12.12 12.52
CA LYS A 261 -23.76 -11.47 13.40
C LYS A 261 -25.02 -12.33 13.64
N LYS A 262 -25.22 -13.39 12.86
CA LYS A 262 -26.37 -14.28 12.97
C LYS A 262 -26.10 -15.52 13.81
N VAL A 263 -24.85 -15.79 14.17
CA VAL A 263 -24.39 -16.81 15.11
C VAL A 263 -24.06 -16.13 16.44
#